data_d1861a312f201e805a5aea39ba690c4c
#
_entry.id   d1861a312f201e805a5aea39ba690c4c
#
_cell.length_a   1.000
_cell.length_b   1.000
_cell.length_c   1.000
_cell.angle_alpha   90.00
_cell.angle_beta   90.00
_cell.angle_gamma   90.00
#
_symmetry.space_group_name_H-M   'P 1'
#
loop_
_entity.id
_entity.type
_entity.pdbx_description
1 polymer ?
#
loop_
_entity_poly.entity_id
_entity_poly.type
_entity_poly.pdbx_seq_one_letter_code
_entity_poly.pdbx_strand_id
1 'polypeptide(L)'
;GAPFFMILGRFFTLFAGGNTELVALTMNVLSGLASAFTILFLFWTITHLVRKFYGYHTGYTLPQLITILGSGLVGALAYTFSDTFWFSATEAEVYATSSLITAFVFWAMLKWENIADEPHANRWIILIAYLMGISIGVHLLNLLTIPALVFIYYFKKFPYTRNGFLLSILASIVILGAIMYVVIPLIPYFASRFELMFVNGFSLPFYSGVVFFMVLLFALTIFGIYYTYRKKRVVWNTILTSFFVIIIGYSSYSIIMIRSIANTPLDESNPETIFTLKSYLNREQYGDRPLMHGAYFNAKPTSVEEGKTTYYRGEDEYFEVNKDRQYTFNPEFEGFFPRIWSSQGKHAGEYIYWANLKESDLYNMRTDQQGNPVHGRMGQVQYDRNNPKAPPTFGQNMRFFFRYQIGHMYLRYFMWNFAGRQNDLQGHGEPTKGNWISGIKFLDEARLGPQENLPDFIKNNEAHNKYYFLPLILGLVGLIFHFRKHWKDAWIVTLLFVLTGIAIVVYLNQYPLQPRERDYAYAGSFYAFAIWIGLGVTALIEGIRKRVKSVAVPVGVTVVTLLLVPVLMASENWDDHDRSDRYTA
;
A
#
# COMPACT_ATOMS: atom_id res chain seq x y z
N GLY A 1 8.57 5.50 -12.14
CA GLY A 1 7.25 5.30 -12.72
C GLY A 1 6.72 3.90 -12.53
N ALA A 2 5.55 3.65 -13.04
CA ALA A 2 4.84 2.38 -13.03
C ALA A 2 4.77 1.85 -14.47
N PRO A 3 5.80 1.13 -14.96
CA PRO A 3 5.94 0.85 -16.40
C PRO A 3 4.76 0.05 -16.96
N PHE A 4 4.24 -0.91 -16.23
CA PHE A 4 3.10 -1.70 -16.70
C PHE A 4 1.80 -0.87 -16.76
N PHE A 5 1.60 0.04 -15.80
CA PHE A 5 0.48 0.99 -15.86
C PHE A 5 0.58 1.91 -17.08
N MET A 6 1.79 2.36 -17.43
CA MET A 6 2.00 3.17 -18.63
C MET A 6 1.71 2.41 -19.93
N ILE A 7 1.99 1.09 -19.98
CA ILE A 7 1.61 0.24 -21.12
C ILE A 7 0.09 0.18 -21.24
N LEU A 8 -0.61 -0.07 -20.14
CA LEU A 8 -2.07 -0.09 -20.10
C LEU A 8 -2.64 1.28 -20.51
N GLY A 9 -2.09 2.36 -19.95
CA GLY A 9 -2.49 3.72 -20.31
C GLY A 9 -2.32 3.98 -21.81
N ARG A 10 -1.18 3.61 -22.40
CA ARG A 10 -0.99 3.73 -23.85
C ARG A 10 -2.02 2.94 -24.64
N PHE A 11 -2.35 1.74 -24.21
CA PHE A 11 -3.40 0.94 -24.86
C PHE A 11 -4.75 1.67 -24.81
N PHE A 12 -5.14 2.24 -23.67
CA PHE A 12 -6.39 2.99 -23.55
C PHE A 12 -6.40 4.29 -24.37
N THR A 13 -5.26 5.00 -24.45
CA THR A 13 -5.18 6.23 -25.27
C THR A 13 -5.33 5.96 -26.77
N LEU A 14 -5.19 4.72 -27.26
CA LEU A 14 -5.50 4.38 -28.65
C LEU A 14 -6.98 4.60 -28.98
N PHE A 15 -7.89 4.45 -27.99
CA PHE A 15 -9.31 4.70 -28.18
C PHE A 15 -9.65 6.18 -28.30
N ALA A 16 -8.73 7.10 -28.02
CA ALA A 16 -8.91 8.53 -28.29
C ALA A 16 -8.88 8.86 -29.80
N GLY A 17 -8.48 7.93 -30.68
CA GLY A 17 -8.54 8.09 -32.12
C GLY A 17 -7.75 9.28 -32.68
N GLY A 18 -6.71 9.75 -31.97
CA GLY A 18 -5.92 10.95 -32.31
C GLY A 18 -6.51 12.27 -31.76
N ASN A 19 -7.69 12.26 -31.14
CA ASN A 19 -8.23 13.43 -30.45
C ASN A 19 -7.55 13.58 -29.08
N THR A 20 -6.75 14.64 -28.92
CA THR A 20 -5.99 14.92 -27.69
C THR A 20 -6.89 15.24 -26.48
N GLU A 21 -8.08 15.79 -26.71
CA GLU A 21 -9.05 16.11 -25.64
C GLU A 21 -9.60 14.85 -24.97
N LEU A 22 -9.67 13.72 -25.69
CA LEU A 22 -10.16 12.45 -25.17
C LEU A 22 -9.08 11.63 -24.43
N VAL A 23 -7.81 12.05 -24.47
CA VAL A 23 -6.72 11.26 -23.84
C VAL A 23 -6.92 11.14 -22.33
N ALA A 24 -7.21 12.23 -21.64
CA ALA A 24 -7.49 12.21 -20.18
C ALA A 24 -8.71 11.33 -19.86
N LEU A 25 -9.80 11.47 -20.61
CA LEU A 25 -10.99 10.64 -20.45
C LEU A 25 -10.69 9.14 -20.59
N THR A 26 -9.93 8.75 -21.62
CA THR A 26 -9.60 7.33 -21.83
C THR A 26 -8.72 6.78 -20.70
N MET A 27 -7.83 7.60 -20.11
CA MET A 27 -7.05 7.22 -18.93
C MET A 27 -7.92 7.07 -17.67
N ASN A 28 -8.89 7.97 -17.47
CA ASN A 28 -9.85 7.85 -16.35
C ASN A 28 -10.75 6.62 -16.52
N VAL A 29 -11.14 6.28 -17.76
CA VAL A 29 -11.89 5.03 -18.04
C VAL A 29 -11.09 3.79 -17.65
N LEU A 30 -9.77 3.76 -17.83
CA LEU A 30 -8.91 2.67 -17.31
C LEU A 30 -9.08 2.51 -15.80
N SER A 31 -9.00 3.62 -15.04
CA SER A 31 -9.16 3.60 -13.57
C SER A 31 -10.57 3.19 -13.16
N GLY A 32 -11.60 3.70 -13.83
CA GLY A 32 -12.99 3.33 -13.59
C GLY A 32 -13.25 1.84 -13.83
N LEU A 33 -12.74 1.28 -14.93
CA LEU A 33 -12.87 -0.16 -15.23
C LEU A 33 -12.08 -1.01 -14.23
N ALA A 34 -10.86 -0.62 -13.88
CA ALA A 34 -10.07 -1.33 -12.87
C ALA A 34 -10.80 -1.35 -11.51
N SER A 35 -11.42 -0.24 -11.14
CA SER A 35 -12.23 -0.13 -9.91
C SER A 35 -13.48 -0.99 -9.98
N ALA A 36 -14.21 -0.99 -11.09
CA ALA A 36 -15.40 -1.83 -11.27
C ALA A 36 -15.06 -3.34 -11.14
N PHE A 37 -13.96 -3.79 -11.74
CA PHE A 37 -13.51 -5.16 -11.57
C PHE A 37 -13.01 -5.45 -10.14
N THR A 38 -12.40 -4.48 -9.44
CA THR A 38 -12.07 -4.62 -8.03
C THR A 38 -13.30 -4.93 -7.19
N ILE A 39 -14.40 -4.20 -7.41
CA ILE A 39 -15.68 -4.41 -6.72
C ILE A 39 -16.29 -5.77 -7.06
N LEU A 40 -16.22 -6.21 -8.32
CA LEU A 40 -16.64 -7.54 -8.72
C LEU A 40 -15.89 -8.65 -7.96
N PHE A 41 -14.57 -8.54 -7.86
CA PHE A 41 -13.76 -9.51 -7.10
C PHE A 41 -14.00 -9.43 -5.60
N LEU A 42 -14.27 -8.24 -5.06
CA LEU A 42 -14.69 -8.07 -3.67
C LEU A 42 -16.02 -8.76 -3.39
N PHE A 43 -17.02 -8.53 -4.25
CA PHE A 43 -18.31 -9.21 -4.17
C PHE A 43 -18.15 -10.74 -4.19
N TRP A 44 -17.35 -11.27 -5.12
CA TRP A 44 -17.07 -12.70 -5.20
C TRP A 44 -16.29 -13.22 -3.97
N THR A 45 -15.40 -12.43 -3.42
CA THR A 45 -14.66 -12.77 -2.19
C THR A 45 -15.61 -12.90 -1.00
N ILE A 46 -16.49 -11.90 -0.80
CA ILE A 46 -17.46 -11.91 0.31
C ILE A 46 -18.43 -13.08 0.15
N THR A 47 -19.02 -13.25 -1.04
CA THR A 47 -19.97 -14.35 -1.30
C THR A 47 -19.30 -15.73 -1.13
N HIS A 48 -18.02 -15.86 -1.50
CA HIS A 48 -17.23 -17.06 -1.27
C HIS A 48 -17.09 -17.35 0.24
N LEU A 49 -16.69 -16.37 1.05
CA LEU A 49 -16.54 -16.53 2.50
C LEU A 49 -17.88 -16.84 3.19
N VAL A 50 -18.97 -16.20 2.78
CA VAL A 50 -20.31 -16.49 3.34
C VAL A 50 -20.75 -17.91 2.98
N ARG A 51 -20.46 -18.37 1.75
CA ARG A 51 -20.74 -19.77 1.35
C ARG A 51 -20.00 -20.79 2.22
N LYS A 52 -18.78 -20.50 2.66
CA LYS A 52 -18.03 -21.38 3.58
C LYS A 52 -18.79 -21.60 4.89
N PHE A 53 -19.55 -20.61 5.38
CA PHE A 53 -20.34 -20.77 6.62
C PHE A 53 -21.50 -21.75 6.47
N TYR A 54 -22.03 -21.90 5.26
CA TYR A 54 -23.13 -22.84 4.97
C TYR A 54 -22.62 -24.19 4.40
N GLY A 55 -21.35 -24.31 4.14
CA GLY A 55 -20.77 -25.43 3.40
C GLY A 55 -20.99 -25.32 1.88
N TYR A 56 -20.08 -25.91 1.10
CA TYR A 56 -20.21 -25.95 -0.36
C TYR A 56 -21.17 -27.05 -0.80
N HIS A 57 -22.37 -26.70 -1.25
CA HIS A 57 -23.35 -27.59 -1.84
C HIS A 57 -24.10 -26.89 -2.99
N THR A 58 -24.77 -27.65 -3.84
CA THR A 58 -25.45 -27.17 -5.05
C THR A 58 -26.85 -26.62 -4.79
N GLY A 59 -27.43 -26.83 -3.61
CA GLY A 59 -28.81 -26.47 -3.30
C GLY A 59 -28.91 -25.54 -2.08
N TYR A 60 -28.57 -24.25 -2.21
CA TYR A 60 -28.84 -23.27 -1.17
C TYR A 60 -30.33 -22.96 -1.07
N THR A 61 -30.87 -22.89 0.14
CA THR A 61 -32.23 -22.38 0.38
C THR A 61 -32.33 -20.90 0.01
N LEU A 62 -33.53 -20.42 -0.31
CA LEU A 62 -33.73 -19.01 -0.65
C LEU A 62 -33.19 -18.04 0.42
N PRO A 63 -33.40 -18.26 1.73
CA PRO A 63 -32.79 -17.42 2.77
C PRO A 63 -31.28 -17.41 2.75
N GLN A 64 -30.63 -18.56 2.50
CA GLN A 64 -29.17 -18.64 2.40
C GLN A 64 -28.67 -17.90 1.16
N LEU A 65 -29.36 -18.05 0.02
CA LEU A 65 -29.00 -17.35 -1.22
C LEU A 65 -29.09 -15.83 -1.05
N ILE A 66 -30.18 -15.33 -0.43
CA ILE A 66 -30.34 -13.89 -0.14
C ILE A 66 -29.23 -13.42 0.81
N THR A 67 -28.89 -14.21 1.85
CA THR A 67 -27.79 -13.86 2.76
C THR A 67 -26.45 -13.78 2.03
N ILE A 68 -26.13 -14.74 1.16
CA ILE A 68 -24.88 -14.76 0.40
C ILE A 68 -24.78 -13.53 -0.52
N LEU A 69 -25.82 -13.30 -1.33
CA LEU A 69 -25.82 -12.21 -2.30
C LEU A 69 -25.93 -10.84 -1.63
N GLY A 70 -26.80 -10.70 -0.63
CA GLY A 70 -26.99 -9.47 0.13
C GLY A 70 -25.74 -9.04 0.89
N SER A 71 -25.04 -9.98 1.53
CA SER A 71 -23.75 -9.70 2.19
C SER A 71 -22.69 -9.24 1.19
N GLY A 72 -22.61 -9.92 0.04
CA GLY A 72 -21.71 -9.52 -1.04
C GLY A 72 -22.02 -8.12 -1.56
N LEU A 73 -23.31 -7.82 -1.80
CA LEU A 73 -23.76 -6.53 -2.32
C LEU A 73 -23.47 -5.38 -1.36
N VAL A 74 -23.84 -5.52 -0.08
CA VAL A 74 -23.63 -4.45 0.92
C VAL A 74 -22.14 -4.18 1.14
N GLY A 75 -21.31 -5.22 1.29
CA GLY A 75 -19.87 -5.03 1.51
C GLY A 75 -19.16 -4.45 0.28
N ALA A 76 -19.49 -4.92 -0.93
CA ALA A 76 -18.91 -4.42 -2.16
C ALA A 76 -19.30 -2.96 -2.42
N LEU A 77 -20.59 -2.61 -2.28
CA LEU A 77 -21.05 -1.23 -2.47
C LEU A 77 -20.57 -0.28 -1.37
N ALA A 78 -20.39 -0.75 -0.12
CA ALA A 78 -19.78 0.06 0.93
C ALA A 78 -18.35 0.47 0.56
N TYR A 79 -17.58 -0.42 -0.08
CA TYR A 79 -16.26 -0.07 -0.58
C TYR A 79 -16.30 0.82 -1.81
N THR A 80 -17.26 0.59 -2.72
CA THR A 80 -17.49 1.44 -3.91
C THR A 80 -17.63 2.90 -3.54
N PHE A 81 -18.45 3.18 -2.53
CA PHE A 81 -18.81 4.54 -2.11
C PHE A 81 -17.96 5.04 -0.94
N SER A 82 -16.84 4.37 -0.62
CA SER A 82 -15.87 4.91 0.33
C SER A 82 -15.01 6.01 -0.33
N ASP A 83 -14.73 7.07 0.41
CA ASP A 83 -14.06 8.28 -0.06
C ASP A 83 -12.77 7.98 -0.86
N THR A 84 -11.80 7.31 -0.26
CA THR A 84 -10.51 6.98 -0.88
C THR A 84 -10.64 6.12 -2.15
N PHE A 85 -11.56 5.15 -2.17
CA PHE A 85 -11.69 4.26 -3.32
C PHE A 85 -12.42 4.93 -4.48
N TRP A 86 -13.47 5.70 -4.20
CA TRP A 86 -14.19 6.45 -5.22
C TRP A 86 -13.29 7.49 -5.89
N PHE A 87 -12.54 8.26 -5.09
CA PHE A 87 -11.53 9.19 -5.60
C PHE A 87 -10.55 8.51 -6.56
N SER A 88 -10.00 7.35 -6.17
CA SER A 88 -9.07 6.58 -7.01
C SER A 88 -9.70 6.04 -8.30
N ALA A 89 -11.03 5.86 -8.33
CA ALA A 89 -11.75 5.38 -9.51
C ALA A 89 -11.95 6.47 -10.58
N THR A 90 -11.98 7.73 -10.19
CA THR A 90 -12.22 8.88 -11.07
C THR A 90 -10.94 9.52 -11.61
N GLU A 91 -9.77 9.11 -11.15
CA GLU A 91 -8.48 9.68 -11.54
C GLU A 91 -7.55 8.68 -12.22
N ALA A 92 -6.75 9.17 -13.18
CA ALA A 92 -5.75 8.39 -13.92
C ALA A 92 -4.51 8.06 -13.07
N GLU A 93 -4.72 7.32 -11.97
CA GLU A 93 -3.69 6.96 -10.99
C GLU A 93 -3.47 5.43 -10.95
N VAL A 94 -2.29 5.02 -10.51
CA VAL A 94 -1.90 3.60 -10.43
C VAL A 94 -2.71 2.80 -9.40
N TYR A 95 -3.38 3.47 -8.46
CA TYR A 95 -4.00 2.85 -7.28
C TYR A 95 -5.23 2.02 -7.62
N ALA A 96 -6.04 2.45 -8.59
CA ALA A 96 -7.16 1.66 -9.08
C ALA A 96 -6.69 0.31 -9.67
N THR A 97 -5.67 0.34 -10.53
CA THR A 97 -5.06 -0.87 -11.11
C THR A 97 -4.37 -1.74 -10.05
N SER A 98 -3.72 -1.12 -9.07
CA SER A 98 -3.12 -1.81 -7.92
C SER A 98 -4.19 -2.54 -7.10
N SER A 99 -5.31 -1.88 -6.80
CA SER A 99 -6.44 -2.47 -6.08
C SER A 99 -7.04 -3.65 -6.84
N LEU A 100 -7.17 -3.54 -8.17
CA LEU A 100 -7.63 -4.65 -9.01
C LEU A 100 -6.73 -5.88 -8.90
N ILE A 101 -5.41 -5.70 -9.01
CA ILE A 101 -4.48 -6.83 -8.92
C ILE A 101 -4.58 -7.48 -7.52
N THR A 102 -4.63 -6.67 -6.46
CA THR A 102 -4.80 -7.16 -5.08
C THR A 102 -6.08 -7.97 -4.92
N ALA A 103 -7.21 -7.44 -5.36
CA ALA A 103 -8.52 -8.10 -5.27
C ALA A 103 -8.57 -9.39 -6.09
N PHE A 104 -8.04 -9.35 -7.32
CA PHE A 104 -8.00 -10.53 -8.18
C PHE A 104 -7.11 -11.64 -7.61
N VAL A 105 -5.90 -11.31 -7.16
CA VAL A 105 -4.96 -12.28 -6.58
C VAL A 105 -5.54 -12.92 -5.32
N PHE A 106 -6.15 -12.14 -4.44
CA PHE A 106 -6.79 -12.65 -3.23
C PHE A 106 -7.95 -13.59 -3.56
N TRP A 107 -8.85 -13.17 -4.45
CA TRP A 107 -9.94 -14.02 -4.94
C TRP A 107 -9.45 -15.29 -5.65
N ALA A 108 -8.43 -15.18 -6.51
CA ALA A 108 -7.85 -16.31 -7.23
C ALA A 108 -7.27 -17.35 -6.26
N MET A 109 -6.69 -16.91 -5.13
CA MET A 109 -6.19 -17.81 -4.11
C MET A 109 -7.32 -18.55 -3.36
N LEU A 110 -8.45 -17.87 -3.10
CA LEU A 110 -9.64 -18.52 -2.56
C LEU A 110 -10.24 -19.52 -3.56
N LYS A 111 -10.17 -19.24 -4.87
CA LYS A 111 -10.54 -20.19 -5.92
C LYS A 111 -9.63 -21.42 -5.90
N TRP A 112 -8.31 -21.20 -5.82
CA TRP A 112 -7.35 -22.29 -5.69
C TRP A 112 -7.65 -23.13 -4.45
N GLU A 113 -7.97 -22.55 -3.32
CA GLU A 113 -8.30 -23.25 -2.08
C GLU A 113 -9.41 -24.29 -2.28
N ASN A 114 -10.43 -23.97 -3.08
CA ASN A 114 -11.54 -24.88 -3.35
C ASN A 114 -11.13 -26.08 -4.20
N ILE A 115 -10.22 -25.89 -5.18
CA ILE A 115 -9.84 -26.92 -6.16
C ILE A 115 -8.41 -27.44 -5.91
N ALA A 116 -7.81 -27.13 -4.76
CA ALA A 116 -6.38 -27.41 -4.47
C ALA A 116 -6.01 -28.90 -4.55
N ASP A 117 -7.00 -29.79 -4.44
CA ASP A 117 -6.83 -31.24 -4.50
C ASP A 117 -7.18 -31.81 -5.88
N GLU A 118 -7.60 -30.96 -6.84
CA GLU A 118 -7.88 -31.35 -8.21
C GLU A 118 -6.61 -31.35 -9.08
N PRO A 119 -6.59 -32.16 -10.17
CA PRO A 119 -5.51 -32.08 -11.15
C PRO A 119 -5.35 -30.67 -11.73
N HIS A 120 -4.09 -30.24 -11.90
CA HIS A 120 -3.75 -28.92 -12.46
C HIS A 120 -4.15 -27.70 -11.62
N ALA A 121 -4.53 -27.85 -10.35
CA ALA A 121 -4.85 -26.74 -9.45
C ALA A 121 -3.72 -25.69 -9.36
N ASN A 122 -2.45 -26.13 -9.44
CA ASN A 122 -1.28 -25.26 -9.35
C ASN A 122 -1.20 -24.19 -10.46
N ARG A 123 -1.97 -24.31 -11.54
CA ARG A 123 -2.10 -23.24 -12.55
C ARG A 123 -2.56 -21.90 -11.95
N TRP A 124 -3.37 -21.93 -10.90
CA TRP A 124 -3.79 -20.72 -10.21
C TRP A 124 -2.66 -20.08 -9.42
N ILE A 125 -1.80 -20.88 -8.79
CA ILE A 125 -0.59 -20.37 -8.11
C ILE A 125 0.36 -19.72 -9.13
N ILE A 126 0.53 -20.33 -10.30
CA ILE A 126 1.37 -19.76 -11.38
C ILE A 126 0.76 -18.46 -11.91
N LEU A 127 -0.56 -18.40 -12.10
CA LEU A 127 -1.25 -17.16 -12.48
C LEU A 127 -1.08 -16.07 -11.43
N ILE A 128 -1.24 -16.40 -10.14
CA ILE A 128 -1.00 -15.49 -9.04
C ILE A 128 0.43 -14.96 -9.06
N ALA A 129 1.41 -15.85 -9.24
CA ALA A 129 2.83 -15.47 -9.33
C ALA A 129 3.09 -14.52 -10.52
N TYR A 130 2.48 -14.75 -11.68
CA TYR A 130 2.56 -13.87 -12.84
C TYR A 130 1.99 -12.49 -12.55
N LEU A 131 0.81 -12.43 -11.94
CA LEU A 131 0.17 -11.16 -11.55
C LEU A 131 0.98 -10.41 -10.49
N MET A 132 1.61 -11.13 -9.55
CA MET A 132 2.53 -10.52 -8.59
C MET A 132 3.76 -9.94 -9.29
N GLY A 133 4.28 -10.62 -10.34
CA GLY A 133 5.34 -10.08 -11.19
C GLY A 133 4.91 -8.80 -11.93
N ILE A 134 3.73 -8.79 -12.53
CA ILE A 134 3.13 -7.59 -13.15
C ILE A 134 2.92 -6.48 -12.12
N SER A 135 2.46 -6.82 -10.92
CA SER A 135 2.17 -5.84 -9.88
C SER A 135 3.41 -5.06 -9.43
N ILE A 136 4.61 -5.64 -9.53
CA ILE A 136 5.87 -4.93 -9.30
C ILE A 136 5.97 -3.73 -10.25
N GLY A 137 5.58 -3.90 -11.51
CA GLY A 137 5.54 -2.83 -12.52
C GLY A 137 4.35 -1.86 -12.42
N VAL A 138 3.44 -2.05 -11.45
CA VAL A 138 2.35 -1.13 -11.12
C VAL A 138 2.59 -0.49 -9.76
N HIS A 139 2.60 -1.31 -8.69
CA HIS A 139 2.78 -0.81 -7.34
C HIS A 139 3.31 -1.91 -6.38
N LEU A 140 4.46 -1.67 -5.76
CA LEU A 140 5.14 -2.66 -4.90
C LEU A 140 4.34 -3.08 -3.66
N LEU A 141 3.44 -2.23 -3.16
CA LEU A 141 2.65 -2.52 -1.96
C LEU A 141 1.72 -3.72 -2.13
N ASN A 142 1.40 -4.13 -3.36
CA ASN A 142 0.61 -5.34 -3.63
C ASN A 142 1.31 -6.62 -3.13
N LEU A 143 2.64 -6.62 -3.04
CA LEU A 143 3.40 -7.75 -2.50
C LEU A 143 3.05 -8.05 -1.03
N LEU A 144 2.50 -7.08 -0.30
CA LEU A 144 2.07 -7.27 1.09
C LEU A 144 0.83 -8.19 1.23
N THR A 145 0.21 -8.59 0.13
CA THR A 145 -0.81 -9.65 0.13
C THR A 145 -0.22 -11.06 0.30
N ILE A 146 1.07 -11.26 0.00
CA ILE A 146 1.74 -12.58 0.01
C ILE A 146 1.54 -13.34 1.33
N PRO A 147 1.68 -12.74 2.52
CA PRO A 147 1.46 -13.48 3.75
C PRO A 147 0.04 -14.06 3.88
N ALA A 148 -0.99 -13.33 3.45
CA ALA A 148 -2.35 -13.85 3.43
C ALA A 148 -2.46 -15.08 2.49
N LEU A 149 -1.83 -15.04 1.31
CA LEU A 149 -1.79 -16.15 0.37
C LEU A 149 -1.08 -17.38 0.95
N VAL A 150 0.06 -17.17 1.63
CA VAL A 150 0.81 -18.25 2.30
C VAL A 150 -0.05 -18.93 3.37
N PHE A 151 -0.83 -18.18 4.14
CA PHE A 151 -1.72 -18.74 5.16
C PHE A 151 -2.91 -19.48 4.55
N ILE A 152 -3.48 -19.04 3.42
CA ILE A 152 -4.49 -19.81 2.68
C ILE A 152 -3.89 -21.17 2.27
N TYR A 153 -2.68 -21.16 1.71
CA TYR A 153 -1.98 -22.40 1.32
C TYR A 153 -1.74 -23.31 2.52
N TYR A 154 -1.24 -22.77 3.62
CA TYR A 154 -0.97 -23.52 4.85
C TYR A 154 -2.23 -24.18 5.41
N PHE A 155 -3.29 -23.41 5.62
CA PHE A 155 -4.52 -23.93 6.22
C PHE A 155 -5.25 -24.95 5.31
N LYS A 156 -5.02 -24.88 3.99
CA LYS A 156 -5.59 -25.84 3.03
C LYS A 156 -4.79 -27.14 2.97
N LYS A 157 -3.46 -27.07 2.95
CA LYS A 157 -2.60 -28.25 2.68
C LYS A 157 -2.08 -28.95 3.94
N PHE A 158 -2.12 -28.27 5.10
CA PHE A 158 -1.55 -28.80 6.33
C PHE A 158 -2.55 -28.67 7.51
N PRO A 159 -2.54 -29.65 8.44
CA PRO A 159 -3.28 -29.50 9.68
C PRO A 159 -2.69 -28.36 10.52
N TYR A 160 -3.54 -27.64 11.22
CA TYR A 160 -3.09 -26.59 12.11
C TYR A 160 -2.23 -27.14 13.24
N THR A 161 -1.02 -26.63 13.37
CA THR A 161 -0.12 -26.82 14.52
C THR A 161 0.53 -25.48 14.87
N ARG A 162 0.91 -25.28 16.12
CA ARG A 162 1.61 -24.06 16.55
C ARG A 162 2.90 -23.85 15.75
N ASN A 163 3.69 -24.90 15.56
CA ASN A 163 4.94 -24.83 14.81
C ASN A 163 4.68 -24.54 13.32
N GLY A 164 3.66 -25.18 12.71
CA GLY A 164 3.27 -24.90 11.32
C GLY A 164 2.80 -23.46 11.13
N PHE A 165 2.09 -22.89 12.10
CA PHE A 165 1.68 -21.49 12.10
C PHE A 165 2.90 -20.55 12.14
N LEU A 166 3.86 -20.76 13.04
CA LEU A 166 5.09 -19.99 13.13
C LEU A 166 5.96 -20.13 11.88
N LEU A 167 6.06 -21.34 11.32
CA LEU A 167 6.74 -21.57 10.04
C LEU A 167 6.06 -20.84 8.89
N SER A 168 4.74 -20.70 8.90
CA SER A 168 4.02 -19.94 7.88
C SER A 168 4.28 -18.43 7.98
N ILE A 169 4.43 -17.89 9.20
CA ILE A 169 4.90 -16.51 9.41
C ILE A 169 6.30 -16.36 8.83
N LEU A 170 7.23 -17.25 9.21
CA LEU A 170 8.61 -17.21 8.71
C LEU A 170 8.65 -17.33 7.18
N ALA A 171 7.91 -18.28 6.60
CA ALA A 171 7.81 -18.45 5.15
C ALA A 171 7.28 -17.19 4.46
N SER A 172 6.28 -16.53 5.04
CA SER A 172 5.75 -15.26 4.53
C SER A 172 6.82 -14.17 4.49
N ILE A 173 7.59 -14.02 5.57
CA ILE A 173 8.69 -13.05 5.67
C ILE A 173 9.78 -13.40 4.65
N VAL A 174 10.17 -14.68 4.55
CA VAL A 174 11.20 -15.14 3.62
C VAL A 174 10.78 -14.92 2.17
N ILE A 175 9.56 -15.29 1.78
CA ILE A 175 9.07 -15.11 0.40
C ILE A 175 8.99 -13.63 0.04
N LEU A 176 8.41 -12.80 0.91
CA LEU A 176 8.31 -11.36 0.70
C LEU A 176 9.71 -10.72 0.62
N GLY A 177 10.58 -11.07 1.56
CA GLY A 177 11.96 -10.61 1.59
C GLY A 177 12.76 -11.07 0.37
N ALA A 178 12.60 -12.32 -0.07
CA ALA A 178 13.24 -12.83 -1.26
C ALA A 178 12.81 -12.06 -2.52
N ILE A 179 11.53 -11.73 -2.67
CA ILE A 179 11.08 -10.93 -3.81
C ILE A 179 11.63 -9.51 -3.73
N MET A 180 11.52 -8.84 -2.58
CA MET A 180 11.90 -7.43 -2.45
C MET A 180 13.41 -7.19 -2.43
N TYR A 181 14.19 -8.07 -1.79
CA TYR A 181 15.62 -7.86 -1.57
C TYR A 181 16.53 -8.76 -2.39
N VAL A 182 15.98 -9.82 -3.02
CA VAL A 182 16.74 -10.74 -3.89
C VAL A 182 16.30 -10.59 -5.34
N VAL A 183 15.05 -10.89 -5.68
CA VAL A 183 14.61 -10.91 -7.09
C VAL A 183 14.71 -9.51 -7.71
N ILE A 184 14.11 -8.50 -7.06
CA ILE A 184 14.07 -7.15 -7.62
C ILE A 184 15.47 -6.53 -7.76
N PRO A 185 16.36 -6.50 -6.73
CA PRO A 185 17.66 -5.83 -6.85
C PRO A 185 18.77 -6.70 -7.47
N LEU A 186 18.74 -8.04 -7.32
CA LEU A 186 19.82 -8.89 -7.84
C LEU A 186 19.80 -9.05 -9.36
N ILE A 187 18.63 -9.00 -9.99
CA ILE A 187 18.57 -9.08 -11.46
C ILE A 187 19.33 -7.91 -12.09
N PRO A 188 19.04 -6.64 -11.76
CA PRO A 188 19.84 -5.51 -12.27
C PRO A 188 21.30 -5.53 -11.80
N TYR A 189 21.56 -6.02 -10.59
CA TYR A 189 22.92 -6.13 -10.07
C TYR A 189 23.78 -7.08 -10.92
N PHE A 190 23.33 -8.31 -11.17
CA PHE A 190 24.08 -9.25 -12.00
C PHE A 190 24.14 -8.77 -13.45
N ALA A 191 23.04 -8.25 -14.01
CA ALA A 191 23.05 -7.64 -15.33
C ALA A 191 24.14 -6.56 -15.46
N SER A 192 24.29 -5.70 -14.44
CA SER A 192 25.33 -4.66 -14.43
C SER A 192 26.76 -5.22 -14.35
N ARG A 193 26.96 -6.35 -13.64
CA ARG A 193 28.28 -7.00 -13.59
C ARG A 193 28.67 -7.67 -14.91
N PHE A 194 27.72 -8.35 -15.54
CA PHE A 194 27.94 -8.89 -16.88
C PHE A 194 28.19 -7.78 -17.89
N GLU A 195 27.48 -6.66 -17.79
CA GLU A 195 27.68 -5.51 -18.67
C GLU A 195 29.10 -4.96 -18.57
N LEU A 196 29.63 -4.71 -17.38
CA LEU A 196 31.00 -4.27 -17.17
C LEU A 196 32.02 -5.27 -17.71
N MET A 197 31.80 -6.57 -17.48
CA MET A 197 32.70 -7.61 -17.96
C MET A 197 32.76 -7.63 -19.50
N PHE A 198 31.60 -7.48 -20.16
CA PHE A 198 31.50 -7.57 -21.61
C PHE A 198 32.01 -6.30 -22.30
N VAL A 199 31.63 -5.11 -21.81
CA VAL A 199 32.01 -3.85 -22.43
C VAL A 199 33.42 -3.46 -22.05
N ASN A 200 33.73 -3.28 -20.76
CA ASN A 200 35.05 -2.84 -20.33
C ASN A 200 36.12 -3.94 -20.38
N GLY A 201 35.71 -5.22 -20.16
CA GLY A 201 36.65 -6.34 -20.16
C GLY A 201 36.93 -6.95 -21.53
N PHE A 202 35.90 -7.08 -22.37
CA PHE A 202 36.01 -7.71 -23.67
C PHE A 202 35.85 -6.74 -24.86
N SER A 203 35.68 -5.45 -24.59
CA SER A 203 35.46 -4.39 -25.61
C SER A 203 34.29 -4.70 -26.57
N LEU A 204 33.25 -5.33 -26.02
CA LEU A 204 32.02 -5.63 -26.77
C LEU A 204 31.05 -4.43 -26.74
N PRO A 205 30.10 -4.36 -27.67
CA PRO A 205 29.14 -3.26 -27.70
C PRO A 205 28.33 -3.12 -26.42
N PHE A 206 27.91 -1.90 -26.08
CA PHE A 206 27.02 -1.62 -24.97
C PHE A 206 25.77 -2.49 -25.01
N TYR A 207 25.28 -2.87 -23.84
CA TYR A 207 24.14 -3.77 -23.58
C TYR A 207 24.38 -5.26 -23.91
N SER A 208 25.53 -5.63 -24.47
CA SER A 208 25.85 -7.03 -24.80
C SER A 208 25.86 -7.93 -23.55
N GLY A 209 26.40 -7.43 -22.43
CA GLY A 209 26.42 -8.15 -21.14
C GLY A 209 25.04 -8.30 -20.53
N VAL A 210 24.19 -7.27 -20.62
CA VAL A 210 22.80 -7.32 -20.16
C VAL A 210 22.02 -8.37 -20.94
N VAL A 211 22.12 -8.35 -22.27
CA VAL A 211 21.45 -9.33 -23.15
C VAL A 211 21.92 -10.74 -22.85
N PHE A 212 23.23 -10.95 -22.74
CA PHE A 212 23.81 -12.26 -22.41
C PHE A 212 23.26 -12.78 -21.06
N PHE A 213 23.28 -11.94 -20.02
CA PHE A 213 22.77 -12.32 -18.69
C PHE A 213 21.28 -12.70 -18.73
N MET A 214 20.46 -11.92 -19.44
CA MET A 214 19.03 -12.22 -19.56
C MET A 214 18.78 -13.53 -20.31
N VAL A 215 19.48 -13.77 -21.41
CA VAL A 215 19.39 -15.05 -22.14
C VAL A 215 19.83 -16.21 -21.26
N LEU A 216 20.92 -16.08 -20.52
CA LEU A 216 21.41 -17.09 -19.57
C LEU A 216 20.39 -17.38 -18.46
N LEU A 217 19.82 -16.34 -17.87
CA LEU A 217 18.80 -16.45 -16.80
C LEU A 217 17.57 -17.21 -17.29
N PHE A 218 17.05 -16.85 -18.46
CA PHE A 218 15.91 -17.55 -19.07
C PHE A 218 16.26 -18.99 -19.45
N ALA A 219 17.41 -19.24 -20.06
CA ALA A 219 17.84 -20.58 -20.43
C ALA A 219 17.98 -21.50 -19.21
N LEU A 220 18.63 -21.03 -18.14
CA LEU A 220 18.79 -21.78 -16.89
C LEU A 220 17.44 -22.08 -16.23
N THR A 221 16.54 -21.10 -16.21
CA THR A 221 15.21 -21.27 -15.60
C THR A 221 14.36 -22.25 -16.41
N ILE A 222 14.33 -22.13 -17.74
CA ILE A 222 13.62 -23.05 -18.65
C ILE A 222 14.19 -24.47 -18.52
N PHE A 223 15.53 -24.60 -18.49
CA PHE A 223 16.16 -25.89 -18.26
C PHE A 223 15.74 -26.49 -16.91
N GLY A 224 15.73 -25.73 -15.83
CA GLY A 224 15.28 -26.15 -14.51
C GLY A 224 13.82 -26.62 -14.51
N ILE A 225 12.92 -25.88 -15.20
CA ILE A 225 11.51 -26.25 -15.37
C ILE A 225 11.41 -27.58 -16.12
N TYR A 226 12.12 -27.72 -17.25
CA TYR A 226 12.14 -28.97 -18.04
C TYR A 226 12.67 -30.16 -17.23
N TYR A 227 13.79 -29.96 -16.52
CA TYR A 227 14.39 -30.99 -15.68
C TYR A 227 13.46 -31.45 -14.56
N THR A 228 12.85 -30.51 -13.81
CA THR A 228 11.93 -30.82 -12.71
C THR A 228 10.64 -31.49 -13.23
N TYR A 229 10.15 -31.08 -14.40
CA TYR A 229 9.02 -31.73 -15.07
C TYR A 229 9.32 -33.18 -15.41
N ARG A 230 10.46 -33.43 -16.07
CA ARG A 230 10.89 -34.79 -16.43
C ARG A 230 11.11 -35.70 -15.21
N LYS A 231 11.61 -35.12 -14.11
CA LYS A 231 11.81 -35.85 -12.84
C LYS A 231 10.54 -35.92 -11.98
N LYS A 232 9.39 -35.46 -12.47
CA LYS A 232 8.08 -35.41 -11.76
C LYS A 232 8.15 -34.71 -10.38
N ARG A 233 9.04 -33.73 -10.20
CA ARG A 233 9.21 -32.97 -8.98
C ARG A 233 8.24 -31.76 -8.97
N VAL A 234 6.96 -32.04 -8.72
CA VAL A 234 5.86 -31.02 -8.84
C VAL A 234 6.13 -29.74 -8.08
N VAL A 235 6.56 -29.82 -6.82
CA VAL A 235 6.82 -28.64 -5.98
C VAL A 235 7.91 -27.74 -6.60
N TRP A 236 9.06 -28.33 -6.95
CA TRP A 236 10.17 -27.58 -7.57
C TRP A 236 9.80 -27.02 -8.95
N ASN A 237 9.01 -27.78 -9.71
CA ASN A 237 8.50 -27.31 -10.99
C ASN A 237 7.58 -26.09 -10.82
N THR A 238 6.66 -26.14 -9.85
CA THR A 238 5.79 -24.99 -9.54
C THR A 238 6.59 -23.77 -9.08
N ILE A 239 7.61 -23.96 -8.21
CA ILE A 239 8.48 -22.87 -7.75
C ILE A 239 9.23 -22.21 -8.91
N LEU A 240 9.91 -23.02 -9.76
CA LEU A 240 10.67 -22.51 -10.89
C LEU A 240 9.77 -21.85 -11.95
N THR A 241 8.60 -22.42 -12.21
CA THR A 241 7.63 -21.82 -13.14
C THR A 241 7.09 -20.51 -12.56
N SER A 242 6.79 -20.44 -11.26
CA SER A 242 6.37 -19.20 -10.59
C SER A 242 7.47 -18.15 -10.65
N PHE A 243 8.72 -18.51 -10.39
CA PHE A 243 9.86 -17.60 -10.53
C PHE A 243 10.00 -17.07 -11.97
N PHE A 244 9.88 -17.94 -12.95
CA PHE A 244 9.95 -17.58 -14.37
C PHE A 244 8.87 -16.56 -14.77
N VAL A 245 7.62 -16.80 -14.38
CA VAL A 245 6.52 -15.88 -14.72
C VAL A 245 6.58 -14.57 -13.93
N ILE A 246 7.13 -14.57 -12.70
CA ILE A 246 7.43 -13.33 -11.96
C ILE A 246 8.43 -12.48 -12.75
N ILE A 247 9.52 -13.09 -13.27
CA ILE A 247 10.51 -12.36 -14.08
C ILE A 247 9.86 -11.79 -15.35
N ILE A 248 8.99 -12.56 -16.03
CA ILE A 248 8.27 -12.06 -17.21
C ILE A 248 7.42 -10.83 -16.83
N GLY A 249 6.66 -10.85 -15.74
CA GLY A 249 5.89 -9.70 -15.29
C GLY A 249 6.78 -8.50 -14.93
N TYR A 250 7.87 -8.76 -14.20
CA TYR A 250 8.86 -7.77 -13.80
C TYR A 250 9.62 -7.16 -14.98
N SER A 251 9.77 -7.88 -16.10
CA SER A 251 10.48 -7.38 -17.30
C SER A 251 9.86 -6.12 -17.91
N SER A 252 8.63 -5.74 -17.50
CA SER A 252 8.03 -4.45 -17.85
C SER A 252 8.92 -3.24 -17.50
N TYR A 253 9.83 -3.38 -16.53
CA TYR A 253 10.80 -2.35 -16.19
C TYR A 253 11.82 -2.06 -17.29
N SER A 254 12.08 -2.98 -18.21
CA SER A 254 12.94 -2.72 -19.37
C SER A 254 12.40 -1.61 -20.28
N ILE A 255 11.08 -1.38 -20.27
CA ILE A 255 10.45 -0.28 -21.01
C ILE A 255 10.91 1.09 -20.51
N ILE A 256 11.20 1.23 -19.20
CA ILE A 256 11.74 2.49 -18.66
C ILE A 256 13.07 2.81 -19.33
N MET A 257 13.98 1.84 -19.38
CA MET A 257 15.27 2.01 -20.03
C MET A 257 15.15 2.31 -21.55
N ILE A 258 14.28 1.57 -22.26
CA ILE A 258 14.02 1.77 -23.68
C ILE A 258 13.47 3.18 -23.96
N ARG A 259 12.57 3.67 -23.11
CA ARG A 259 11.97 5.01 -23.25
C ARG A 259 12.95 6.12 -22.89
N SER A 260 13.80 5.90 -21.89
CA SER A 260 14.86 6.83 -21.52
C SER A 260 15.87 6.99 -22.65
N ILE A 261 16.35 5.90 -23.26
CA ILE A 261 17.24 5.94 -24.44
C ILE A 261 16.61 6.75 -25.60
N ALA A 262 15.29 6.76 -25.72
CA ALA A 262 14.58 7.55 -26.74
C ALA A 262 14.46 9.05 -26.41
N ASN A 263 15.05 9.54 -25.31
CA ASN A 263 15.08 10.94 -24.88
C ASN A 263 13.69 11.59 -24.90
N THR A 264 12.75 11.01 -24.14
CA THR A 264 11.39 11.53 -24.04
C THR A 264 11.35 12.85 -23.26
N PRO A 265 10.37 13.76 -23.49
CA PRO A 265 10.30 15.05 -22.81
C PRO A 265 10.29 14.99 -21.29
N LEU A 266 9.76 13.90 -20.70
CA LEU A 266 9.80 13.59 -19.27
C LEU A 266 10.65 12.34 -19.07
N ASP A 267 11.91 12.52 -18.72
CA ASP A 267 12.86 11.46 -18.42
C ASP A 267 13.51 11.68 -17.05
N GLU A 268 12.73 11.47 -16.01
CA GLU A 268 13.17 11.66 -14.63
C GLU A 268 14.22 10.63 -14.24
N SER A 269 15.36 11.10 -13.74
CA SER A 269 16.52 10.29 -13.31
C SER A 269 17.28 9.60 -14.44
N ASN A 270 16.94 9.84 -15.70
CA ASN A 270 17.61 9.35 -16.92
C ASN A 270 18.14 7.91 -16.84
N PRO A 271 17.27 6.88 -16.67
CA PRO A 271 17.68 5.49 -16.48
C PRO A 271 18.03 4.78 -17.81
N GLU A 272 18.91 5.38 -18.63
CA GLU A 272 19.34 4.84 -19.93
C GLU A 272 20.19 3.59 -19.83
N THR A 273 20.98 3.47 -18.76
CA THR A 273 21.91 2.35 -18.57
C THR A 273 21.41 1.41 -17.47
N ILE A 274 21.94 0.18 -17.45
CA ILE A 274 21.64 -0.76 -16.37
C ILE A 274 22.06 -0.22 -14.97
N PHE A 275 23.07 0.65 -14.91
CA PHE A 275 23.55 1.27 -13.67
C PHE A 275 22.56 2.32 -13.17
N THR A 276 22.12 3.21 -14.05
CA THR A 276 21.13 4.24 -13.72
C THR A 276 19.74 3.62 -13.46
N LEU A 277 19.37 2.57 -14.20
CA LEU A 277 18.16 1.79 -13.93
C LEU A 277 18.23 1.13 -12.54
N LYS A 278 19.38 0.54 -12.15
CA LYS A 278 19.57 -0.04 -10.81
C LYS A 278 19.39 1.01 -9.72
N SER A 279 19.99 2.19 -9.88
CA SER A 279 19.85 3.33 -8.97
C SER A 279 18.38 3.78 -8.86
N TYR A 280 17.70 3.87 -9.98
CA TYR A 280 16.28 4.20 -10.07
C TYR A 280 15.40 3.16 -9.33
N LEU A 281 15.65 1.87 -9.52
CA LEU A 281 14.90 0.79 -8.86
C LEU A 281 15.16 0.74 -7.36
N ASN A 282 16.37 1.03 -6.92
CA ASN A 282 16.74 1.16 -5.52
C ASN A 282 16.18 2.44 -4.87
N ARG A 283 15.57 3.34 -5.67
CA ARG A 283 14.99 4.61 -5.21
C ARG A 283 16.00 5.53 -4.53
N GLU A 284 17.27 5.45 -4.92
CA GLU A 284 18.38 6.19 -4.31
C GLU A 284 18.20 7.70 -4.39
N GLN A 285 17.47 8.20 -5.41
CA GLN A 285 17.13 9.61 -5.57
C GLN A 285 16.24 10.19 -4.46
N TYR A 286 15.57 9.33 -3.68
CA TYR A 286 14.70 9.78 -2.57
C TYR A 286 15.41 9.80 -1.22
N GLY A 287 16.68 9.41 -1.18
CA GLY A 287 17.47 9.25 0.05
C GLY A 287 17.03 8.06 0.91
N ASP A 288 17.84 7.75 1.91
CA ASP A 288 17.59 6.64 2.82
C ASP A 288 16.57 7.03 3.89
N ARG A 289 15.62 6.12 4.14
CA ARG A 289 14.67 6.20 5.26
C ARG A 289 15.03 5.10 6.24
N PRO A 290 15.53 5.43 7.43
CA PRO A 290 15.92 4.41 8.39
C PRO A 290 14.69 3.66 8.92
N LEU A 291 14.66 2.33 8.75
CA LEU A 291 13.53 1.50 9.22
C LEU A 291 13.83 0.84 10.56
N MET A 292 14.99 0.17 10.68
CA MET A 292 15.34 -0.62 11.85
C MET A 292 16.36 0.08 12.76
N HIS A 293 17.30 0.81 12.20
CA HIS A 293 18.32 1.57 12.92
C HIS A 293 18.72 2.79 12.12
N GLY A 294 19.04 3.91 12.77
CA GLY A 294 19.53 5.13 12.13
C GLY A 294 19.40 6.37 12.99
N ALA A 295 19.82 7.49 12.41
CA ALA A 295 19.93 8.77 13.09
C ALA A 295 18.57 9.41 13.36
N TYR A 296 18.46 10.08 14.52
CA TYR A 296 17.37 10.95 14.84
C TYR A 296 17.53 12.33 14.16
N PHE A 297 16.43 13.07 14.05
CA PHE A 297 16.33 14.33 13.30
C PHE A 297 17.32 15.42 13.73
N ASN A 298 17.76 15.41 14.98
CA ASN A 298 18.70 16.38 15.55
C ASN A 298 20.17 15.89 15.52
N ALA A 299 20.44 14.70 14.98
CA ALA A 299 21.80 14.23 14.77
C ALA A 299 22.57 15.13 13.80
N LYS A 300 23.83 15.40 14.08
CA LYS A 300 24.75 16.11 13.18
C LYS A 300 25.75 15.14 12.58
N PRO A 301 26.08 15.28 11.27
CA PRO A 301 27.14 14.50 10.67
C PRO A 301 28.49 14.72 11.39
N THR A 302 29.16 13.63 11.70
CA THR A 302 30.52 13.63 12.29
C THR A 302 31.60 13.49 11.24
N SER A 303 31.32 12.75 10.17
CA SER A 303 32.19 12.66 9.00
C SER A 303 31.38 12.49 7.72
N VAL A 304 32.04 12.70 6.61
CA VAL A 304 31.50 12.50 5.27
C VAL A 304 32.41 11.54 4.55
N GLU A 305 31.88 10.40 4.16
CA GLU A 305 32.58 9.38 3.38
C GLU A 305 32.17 9.45 1.92
N GLU A 306 33.05 8.99 1.04
CA GLU A 306 32.69 8.81 -0.36
C GLU A 306 31.62 7.73 -0.48
N GLY A 307 30.57 8.04 -1.23
CA GLY A 307 29.44 7.12 -1.43
C GLY A 307 29.77 5.96 -2.36
N LYS A 308 28.76 5.13 -2.63
CA LYS A 308 28.90 3.96 -3.52
C LYS A 308 29.25 4.42 -4.93
N THR A 309 30.23 3.74 -5.54
CA THR A 309 30.61 3.92 -6.92
C THR A 309 29.47 3.62 -7.89
N THR A 310 29.26 4.48 -8.87
CA THR A 310 28.40 4.25 -10.02
C THR A 310 29.20 4.39 -11.30
N TYR A 311 28.60 3.98 -12.44
CA TYR A 311 29.25 3.98 -13.75
C TYR A 311 28.47 4.85 -14.73
N TYR A 312 29.18 5.68 -15.48
CA TYR A 312 28.64 6.48 -16.56
C TYR A 312 29.12 5.94 -17.90
N ARG A 313 28.24 5.99 -18.89
CA ARG A 313 28.55 5.59 -20.26
C ARG A 313 29.44 6.63 -20.91
N GLY A 314 30.64 6.22 -21.36
CA GLY A 314 31.50 6.96 -22.25
C GLY A 314 31.25 6.65 -23.72
N GLU A 315 32.24 6.91 -24.58
CA GLU A 315 32.17 6.60 -26.01
C GLU A 315 32.24 5.07 -26.24
N ASP A 316 33.24 4.40 -25.67
CA ASP A 316 33.52 2.98 -25.90
C ASP A 316 33.43 2.11 -24.60
N GLU A 317 33.50 2.72 -23.43
CA GLU A 317 33.50 2.03 -22.16
C GLU A 317 32.73 2.79 -21.07
N TYR A 318 32.47 2.12 -19.92
CA TYR A 318 31.89 2.73 -18.73
C TYR A 318 32.98 3.26 -17.81
N PHE A 319 32.84 4.53 -17.41
CA PHE A 319 33.74 5.19 -16.44
C PHE A 319 33.17 5.13 -15.04
N GLU A 320 34.08 4.85 -14.08
CA GLU A 320 33.74 4.85 -12.67
C GLU A 320 33.64 6.27 -12.12
N VAL A 321 32.55 6.58 -11.41
CA VAL A 321 32.33 7.87 -10.78
C VAL A 321 31.84 7.64 -9.35
N ASN A 322 32.44 8.38 -8.41
CA ASN A 322 31.99 8.36 -7.04
C ASN A 322 30.60 8.99 -6.92
N LYS A 323 29.70 8.28 -6.24
CA LYS A 323 28.35 8.70 -5.97
C LYS A 323 28.28 9.47 -4.65
N ASP A 324 27.10 10.02 -4.40
CA ASP A 324 26.74 10.87 -3.28
C ASP A 324 27.50 10.67 -1.97
N ARG A 325 27.68 11.76 -1.24
CA ARG A 325 28.33 11.76 0.09
C ARG A 325 27.52 10.93 1.08
N GLN A 326 28.14 9.95 1.69
CA GLN A 326 27.57 9.19 2.79
C GLN A 326 27.94 9.85 4.12
N TYR A 327 26.92 10.22 4.90
CA TYR A 327 27.11 10.87 6.20
C TYR A 327 27.15 9.82 7.30
N THR A 328 28.13 9.93 8.19
CA THR A 328 28.17 9.17 9.45
C THR A 328 27.73 10.08 10.59
N PHE A 329 27.11 9.51 11.60
CA PHE A 329 26.58 10.25 12.74
C PHE A 329 27.17 9.72 14.06
N ASN A 330 27.11 10.54 15.13
CA ASN A 330 27.47 10.06 16.45
C ASN A 330 26.49 8.94 16.87
N PRO A 331 26.96 7.73 17.25
CA PRO A 331 26.11 6.60 17.65
C PRO A 331 25.14 6.92 18.80
N GLU A 332 25.44 7.90 19.66
CA GLU A 332 24.53 8.36 20.70
C GLU A 332 23.24 8.97 20.14
N PHE A 333 23.30 9.53 18.92
CA PHE A 333 22.15 10.12 18.22
C PHE A 333 21.49 9.15 17.22
N GLU A 334 21.85 7.89 17.27
CA GLU A 334 21.21 6.82 16.51
C GLU A 334 20.38 5.93 17.44
N GLY A 335 19.35 5.33 16.90
CA GLY A 335 18.48 4.47 17.70
C GLY A 335 17.79 3.37 16.91
N PHE A 336 17.21 2.43 17.66
CA PHE A 336 16.38 1.37 17.10
C PHE A 336 15.03 1.92 16.69
N PHE A 337 14.55 1.50 15.50
CA PHE A 337 13.23 1.84 14.96
C PHE A 337 12.95 3.36 14.94
N PRO A 338 13.82 4.18 14.33
CA PRO A 338 13.71 5.64 14.37
C PRO A 338 12.51 6.10 13.53
N ARG A 339 11.59 6.83 14.18
CA ARG A 339 10.42 7.45 13.54
C ARG A 339 10.60 8.96 13.37
N ILE A 340 11.39 9.56 14.25
CA ILE A 340 11.74 10.98 14.27
C ILE A 340 13.13 11.14 13.61
N TRP A 341 13.22 10.98 12.30
CA TRP A 341 14.50 10.82 11.59
C TRP A 341 14.85 11.97 10.63
N SER A 342 13.86 12.67 10.07
CA SER A 342 14.13 13.66 9.02
C SER A 342 14.78 14.93 9.58
N SER A 343 16.00 15.22 9.15
CA SER A 343 16.82 16.38 9.57
C SER A 343 16.41 17.71 8.91
N GLN A 344 15.38 17.73 8.05
CA GLN A 344 14.90 18.97 7.45
C GLN A 344 14.37 19.92 8.52
N GLY A 345 14.87 21.16 8.55
CA GLY A 345 14.56 22.15 9.60
C GLY A 345 13.06 22.42 9.81
N LYS A 346 12.25 22.37 8.73
CA LYS A 346 10.79 22.52 8.80
C LYS A 346 10.08 21.42 9.59
N HIS A 347 10.66 20.21 9.69
CA HIS A 347 10.06 19.08 10.40
C HIS A 347 10.29 19.13 11.93
N ALA A 348 11.30 19.88 12.39
CA ALA A 348 11.67 19.90 13.80
C ALA A 348 10.53 20.39 14.72
N GLY A 349 9.82 21.44 14.32
CA GLY A 349 8.67 21.96 15.07
C GLY A 349 7.55 20.94 15.20
N GLU A 350 7.27 20.23 14.12
CA GLU A 350 6.25 19.17 14.09
C GLU A 350 6.63 17.97 14.97
N TYR A 351 7.88 17.56 14.95
CA TYR A 351 8.36 16.51 15.85
C TYR A 351 8.21 16.91 17.32
N ILE A 352 8.53 18.16 17.65
CA ILE A 352 8.34 18.72 18.99
C ILE A 352 6.86 18.63 19.40
N TYR A 353 5.95 19.04 18.54
CA TYR A 353 4.50 18.99 18.79
C TYR A 353 3.97 17.55 18.92
N TRP A 354 4.20 16.70 17.91
CA TRP A 354 3.62 15.37 17.86
C TRP A 354 4.20 14.40 18.88
N ALA A 355 5.50 14.48 19.16
CA ALA A 355 6.16 13.66 20.16
C ALA A 355 6.15 14.27 21.56
N ASN A 356 5.63 15.50 21.72
CA ASN A 356 5.66 16.26 22.97
C ASN A 356 7.08 16.37 23.53
N LEU A 357 8.00 16.86 22.67
CA LEU A 357 9.40 17.10 23.05
C LEU A 357 9.53 18.47 23.71
N LYS A 358 10.56 18.65 24.53
CA LYS A 358 11.00 19.94 25.03
C LYS A 358 12.33 20.31 24.39
N GLU A 359 12.44 21.52 23.83
CA GLU A 359 13.70 21.96 23.23
C GLU A 359 14.86 21.99 24.24
N SER A 360 14.57 22.26 25.52
CA SER A 360 15.52 22.21 26.64
C SER A 360 16.21 20.84 26.83
N ASP A 361 15.52 19.76 26.46
CA ASP A 361 16.04 18.41 26.61
C ASP A 361 16.93 18.01 25.43
N LEU A 362 16.66 18.61 24.25
CA LEU A 362 17.29 18.25 22.98
C LEU A 362 18.47 19.12 22.59
N TYR A 363 18.47 20.40 22.99
CA TYR A 363 19.42 21.39 22.52
C TYR A 363 20.02 22.19 23.66
N ASN A 364 21.27 22.65 23.47
CA ASN A 364 21.89 23.62 24.36
C ASN A 364 21.23 25.01 24.19
N MET A 365 21.21 25.79 25.28
CA MET A 365 20.73 27.17 25.24
C MET A 365 21.63 28.00 24.33
N ARG A 366 21.01 28.90 23.57
CA ARG A 366 21.77 29.91 22.82
C ARG A 366 22.24 30.99 23.80
N THR A 367 23.55 31.23 23.81
CA THR A 367 24.18 32.25 24.67
C THR A 367 24.72 33.38 23.82
N ASP A 368 24.75 34.58 24.41
CA ASP A 368 25.43 35.76 23.86
C ASP A 368 26.96 35.67 24.05
N GLN A 369 27.70 36.71 23.64
CA GLN A 369 29.18 36.72 23.79
C GLN A 369 29.62 36.77 25.25
N GLN A 370 28.77 37.14 26.18
CA GLN A 370 29.01 37.17 27.63
C GLN A 370 28.59 35.87 28.33
N GLY A 371 28.04 34.88 27.59
CA GLY A 371 27.57 33.63 28.16
C GLY A 371 26.15 33.64 28.74
N ASN A 372 25.40 34.74 28.60
CA ASN A 372 24.04 34.86 29.11
C ASN A 372 23.04 34.21 28.11
N PRO A 373 21.94 33.60 28.61
CA PRO A 373 20.90 33.07 27.75
C PRO A 373 20.27 34.14 26.84
N VAL A 374 20.18 33.84 25.53
CA VAL A 374 19.48 34.70 24.59
C VAL A 374 17.97 34.44 24.71
N HIS A 375 17.19 35.54 24.90
CA HIS A 375 15.74 35.47 24.99
C HIS A 375 15.08 35.94 23.70
N GLY A 376 13.96 35.33 23.35
CA GLY A 376 13.10 35.77 22.24
C GLY A 376 12.27 36.99 22.60
N ARG A 377 11.49 37.48 21.62
CA ARG A 377 10.65 38.68 21.79
C ARG A 377 9.62 38.58 22.92
N MET A 378 9.21 37.37 23.29
CA MET A 378 8.25 37.13 24.39
C MET A 378 8.94 36.60 25.67
N GLY A 379 10.26 36.80 25.81
CA GLY A 379 11.01 36.43 27.00
C GLY A 379 11.39 34.95 27.13
N GLN A 380 11.00 34.08 26.15
CA GLN A 380 11.39 32.65 26.16
C GLN A 380 12.87 32.48 25.84
N VAL A 381 13.50 31.51 26.51
CA VAL A 381 14.88 31.10 26.22
C VAL A 381 14.97 30.51 24.80
N GLN A 382 15.94 30.97 24.03
CA GLN A 382 16.24 30.40 22.72
C GLN A 382 17.22 29.21 22.83
N TYR A 383 16.99 28.18 22.00
CA TYR A 383 17.84 27.00 21.93
C TYR A 383 18.59 26.95 20.59
N ASP A 384 19.84 26.51 20.63
CA ASP A 384 20.66 26.38 19.42
C ASP A 384 20.44 25.00 18.78
N ARG A 385 19.60 24.96 17.78
CA ARG A 385 19.34 23.74 17.01
C ARG A 385 20.55 23.18 16.25
N ASN A 386 21.62 23.97 16.14
CA ASN A 386 22.89 23.50 15.58
C ASN A 386 23.80 22.84 16.62
N ASN A 387 23.47 22.97 17.90
CA ASN A 387 24.22 22.39 19.01
C ASN A 387 23.33 21.40 19.81
N PRO A 388 23.09 20.18 19.29
CA PRO A 388 22.26 19.19 19.96
C PRO A 388 22.92 18.69 21.25
N LYS A 389 22.13 18.57 22.31
CA LYS A 389 22.53 18.10 23.64
C LYS A 389 22.28 16.61 23.81
N ALA A 390 21.11 16.13 23.37
CA ALA A 390 20.70 14.74 23.49
C ALA A 390 19.70 14.35 22.38
N PRO A 391 19.63 13.06 22.03
CA PRO A 391 18.61 12.55 21.12
C PRO A 391 17.23 12.46 21.81
N PRO A 392 16.13 12.35 21.06
CA PRO A 392 14.85 11.96 21.60
C PRO A 392 14.90 10.58 22.28
N THR A 393 14.21 10.41 23.38
CA THR A 393 14.08 9.10 24.03
C THR A 393 13.26 8.14 23.18
N PHE A 394 13.43 6.82 23.38
CA PHE A 394 12.63 5.80 22.71
C PHE A 394 11.12 5.98 22.97
N GLY A 395 10.72 6.36 24.19
CA GLY A 395 9.32 6.64 24.52
C GLY A 395 8.74 7.83 23.73
N GLN A 396 9.51 8.90 23.52
CA GLN A 396 9.14 10.04 22.70
C GLN A 396 9.04 9.65 21.21
N ASN A 397 9.99 8.87 20.72
CA ASN A 397 9.98 8.31 19.37
C ASN A 397 8.71 7.44 19.14
N MET A 398 8.34 6.58 20.10
CA MET A 398 7.10 5.79 20.03
C MET A 398 5.84 6.65 20.13
N ARG A 399 5.87 7.75 20.90
CA ARG A 399 4.75 8.69 20.95
C ARG A 399 4.48 9.31 19.58
N PHE A 400 5.51 9.71 18.84
CA PHE A 400 5.38 10.15 17.44
C PHE A 400 4.78 9.05 16.55
N PHE A 401 5.28 7.81 16.66
CA PHE A 401 4.75 6.68 15.91
C PHE A 401 3.25 6.50 16.11
N PHE A 402 2.79 6.46 17.36
CA PHE A 402 1.37 6.22 17.65
C PHE A 402 0.50 7.45 17.36
N ARG A 403 0.92 8.65 17.72
CA ARG A 403 0.08 9.85 17.53
C ARG A 403 0.06 10.30 16.07
N TYR A 404 1.23 10.41 15.44
CA TYR A 404 1.32 10.91 14.07
C TYR A 404 1.16 9.78 13.04
N GLN A 405 2.05 8.78 13.04
CA GLN A 405 2.07 7.80 11.96
C GLN A 405 0.87 6.85 12.00
N ILE A 406 0.47 6.34 13.17
CA ILE A 406 -0.73 5.50 13.29
C ILE A 406 -1.99 6.37 13.38
N GLY A 407 -2.04 7.36 14.27
CA GLY A 407 -3.23 8.16 14.53
C GLY A 407 -3.61 9.07 13.36
N HIS A 408 -2.71 9.96 12.96
CA HIS A 408 -2.98 10.96 11.93
C HIS A 408 -2.86 10.41 10.51
N MET A 409 -1.80 9.59 10.21
CA MET A 409 -1.52 9.12 8.85
C MET A 409 -2.20 7.79 8.48
N TYR A 410 -2.86 7.09 9.41
CA TYR A 410 -3.59 5.86 9.10
C TYR A 410 -5.02 5.86 9.66
N LEU A 411 -5.19 5.97 10.99
CA LEU A 411 -6.53 5.87 11.59
C LEU A 411 -7.45 7.01 11.15
N ARG A 412 -6.93 8.22 10.93
CA ARG A 412 -7.70 9.34 10.39
C ARG A 412 -8.28 8.99 9.01
N TYR A 413 -7.47 8.43 8.11
CA TYR A 413 -7.93 7.99 6.78
C TYR A 413 -8.88 6.81 6.83
N PHE A 414 -8.64 5.86 7.73
CA PHE A 414 -9.56 4.75 7.97
C PHE A 414 -10.94 5.27 8.41
N MET A 415 -10.96 6.25 9.29
CA MET A 415 -12.20 6.85 9.77
C MET A 415 -12.89 7.72 8.70
N TRP A 416 -12.15 8.36 7.78
CA TRP A 416 -12.77 9.03 6.62
C TRP A 416 -13.68 8.09 5.84
N ASN A 417 -13.20 6.88 5.61
CA ASN A 417 -13.93 5.89 4.81
C ASN A 417 -15.11 5.24 5.54
N PHE A 418 -15.11 5.21 6.89
CA PHE A 418 -16.08 4.41 7.65
C PHE A 418 -16.80 5.15 8.78
N ALA A 419 -16.45 6.40 9.07
CA ALA A 419 -17.15 7.25 10.02
C ALA A 419 -17.62 8.56 9.40
N GLY A 420 -16.79 9.20 8.58
CA GLY A 420 -17.03 10.42 7.86
C GLY A 420 -15.84 11.38 7.86
N ARG A 421 -15.87 12.39 7.00
CA ARG A 421 -14.79 13.33 6.73
C ARG A 421 -15.25 14.76 7.00
N GLN A 422 -14.41 15.58 7.61
CA GLN A 422 -14.72 16.97 7.93
C GLN A 422 -14.68 17.88 6.70
N ASN A 423 -13.64 17.75 5.88
CA ASN A 423 -13.41 18.49 4.64
C ASN A 423 -12.19 17.90 3.90
N ASP A 424 -11.95 18.36 2.67
CA ASP A 424 -10.79 18.00 1.84
C ASP A 424 -9.56 18.89 2.03
N LEU A 425 -9.62 19.87 2.93
CA LEU A 425 -8.48 20.72 3.24
C LEU A 425 -7.37 19.90 3.88
N GLN A 426 -6.18 19.96 3.28
CA GLN A 426 -5.02 19.21 3.77
C GLN A 426 -4.70 19.60 5.22
N GLY A 427 -4.72 18.62 6.12
CA GLY A 427 -4.49 18.81 7.54
C GLY A 427 -3.13 18.30 8.00
N HIS A 428 -2.50 19.08 8.90
CA HIS A 428 -1.28 18.69 9.60
C HIS A 428 -1.50 18.48 11.11
N GLY A 429 -2.78 18.36 11.53
CA GLY A 429 -3.19 18.21 12.93
C GLY A 429 -4.05 19.34 13.45
N GLU A 430 -4.38 20.34 12.62
CA GLU A 430 -5.29 21.42 12.97
C GLU A 430 -6.73 20.91 13.16
N PRO A 431 -7.51 21.43 14.11
CA PRO A 431 -8.86 20.95 14.40
C PRO A 431 -9.89 21.26 13.29
N THR A 432 -9.54 22.11 12.32
CA THR A 432 -10.43 22.58 11.25
C THR A 432 -10.13 22.01 9.87
N LYS A 433 -9.08 21.16 9.73
CA LYS A 433 -8.64 20.70 8.42
C LYS A 433 -8.49 19.19 8.36
N GLY A 434 -9.20 18.57 7.42
CA GLY A 434 -9.02 17.17 7.04
C GLY A 434 -9.16 16.17 8.18
N ASN A 435 -9.97 16.47 9.21
CA ASN A 435 -10.22 15.54 10.29
C ASN A 435 -11.30 14.51 9.87
N TRP A 436 -11.38 13.40 10.60
CA TRP A 436 -12.57 12.57 10.54
C TRP A 436 -13.67 13.15 11.45
N ILE A 437 -14.92 12.92 11.11
CA ILE A 437 -16.08 13.23 11.93
C ILE A 437 -17.04 12.04 11.92
N SER A 438 -17.93 12.00 12.89
CA SER A 438 -18.95 10.95 12.97
C SER A 438 -20.33 11.43 12.55
N GLY A 439 -20.59 12.74 12.60
CA GLY A 439 -21.92 13.33 12.51
C GLY A 439 -22.66 13.36 13.85
N ILE A 440 -22.08 12.79 14.92
CA ILE A 440 -22.65 12.81 16.26
C ILE A 440 -22.05 14.02 17.00
N LYS A 441 -22.83 15.10 17.10
CA LYS A 441 -22.39 16.42 17.55
C LYS A 441 -21.53 16.37 18.82
N PHE A 442 -21.99 15.72 19.90
CA PHE A 442 -21.25 15.74 21.16
C PHE A 442 -19.89 15.03 21.09
N LEU A 443 -19.74 14.02 20.23
CA LEU A 443 -18.46 13.32 20.03
C LEU A 443 -17.49 14.16 19.20
N ASP A 444 -18.00 14.76 18.14
CA ASP A 444 -17.17 15.55 17.23
C ASP A 444 -16.72 16.85 17.89
N GLU A 445 -17.61 17.54 18.63
CA GLU A 445 -17.28 18.77 19.37
C GLU A 445 -16.33 18.52 20.57
N ALA A 446 -16.46 17.39 21.25
CA ALA A 446 -15.54 17.03 22.33
C ALA A 446 -14.09 16.85 21.85
N ARG A 447 -13.92 16.52 20.55
CA ARG A 447 -12.61 16.28 19.94
C ARG A 447 -12.06 17.47 19.16
N LEU A 448 -12.91 18.17 18.43
CA LEU A 448 -12.52 19.24 17.49
C LEU A 448 -12.96 20.63 17.92
N GLY A 449 -13.75 20.74 19.00
CA GLY A 449 -14.44 21.97 19.37
C GLY A 449 -15.73 22.18 18.56
N PRO A 450 -16.44 23.31 18.79
CA PRO A 450 -17.71 23.62 18.13
C PRO A 450 -17.57 23.66 16.59
N GLN A 451 -18.36 22.88 15.87
CA GLN A 451 -18.31 22.79 14.41
C GLN A 451 -19.33 23.74 13.72
N GLU A 452 -20.28 24.30 14.48
CA GLU A 452 -21.34 25.15 13.92
C GLU A 452 -20.86 26.57 13.55
N ASN A 453 -19.83 27.07 14.23
CA ASN A 453 -19.30 28.42 14.06
C ASN A 453 -18.08 28.50 13.15
N LEU A 454 -17.89 27.50 12.31
CA LEU A 454 -16.83 27.50 11.29
C LEU A 454 -17.20 28.43 10.13
N PRO A 455 -16.21 29.03 9.43
CA PRO A 455 -16.44 29.77 8.20
C PRO A 455 -17.19 28.91 7.14
N ASP A 456 -18.01 29.57 6.33
CA ASP A 456 -18.89 28.89 5.35
C ASP A 456 -18.13 27.99 4.38
N PHE A 457 -16.92 28.39 3.94
CA PHE A 457 -16.10 27.58 3.03
C PHE A 457 -15.57 26.27 3.65
N ILE A 458 -15.53 26.17 4.99
CA ILE A 458 -15.21 24.92 5.70
C ILE A 458 -16.48 24.12 5.96
N LYS A 459 -17.55 24.80 6.35
CA LYS A 459 -18.82 24.17 6.73
C LYS A 459 -19.55 23.56 5.53
N ASN A 460 -19.52 24.26 4.39
CA ASN A 460 -20.18 23.87 3.15
C ASN A 460 -19.19 23.20 2.16
N ASN A 461 -18.13 22.61 2.67
CA ASN A 461 -17.17 21.87 1.85
C ASN A 461 -17.83 20.59 1.30
N GLU A 462 -17.68 20.30 0.00
CA GLU A 462 -18.28 19.14 -0.67
C GLU A 462 -17.85 17.81 -0.05
N ALA A 463 -16.63 17.72 0.49
CA ALA A 463 -16.12 16.54 1.18
C ALA A 463 -16.58 16.43 2.65
N HIS A 464 -17.60 17.22 3.08
CA HIS A 464 -18.16 17.13 4.42
C HIS A 464 -19.20 16.02 4.50
N ASN A 465 -18.82 14.82 4.93
CA ASN A 465 -19.69 13.64 4.95
C ASN A 465 -19.76 12.99 6.34
N LYS A 466 -20.88 12.32 6.66
CA LYS A 466 -21.22 11.78 7.97
C LYS A 466 -21.89 10.42 7.84
N TYR A 467 -21.25 9.38 8.38
CA TYR A 467 -21.80 8.02 8.29
C TYR A 467 -22.29 7.48 9.64
N TYR A 468 -22.26 8.30 10.72
CA TYR A 468 -22.76 7.95 12.05
C TYR A 468 -22.18 6.64 12.61
N PHE A 469 -20.94 6.31 12.24
CA PHE A 469 -20.26 5.04 12.51
C PHE A 469 -20.97 3.79 11.94
N LEU A 470 -22.00 3.91 11.13
CA LEU A 470 -22.78 2.74 10.66
C LEU A 470 -21.93 1.73 9.88
N PRO A 471 -21.09 2.12 8.89
CA PRO A 471 -20.19 1.19 8.23
C PRO A 471 -19.18 0.57 9.21
N LEU A 472 -18.63 1.38 10.12
CA LEU A 472 -17.65 0.94 11.12
C LEU A 472 -18.24 -0.12 12.05
N ILE A 473 -19.42 0.14 12.62
CA ILE A 473 -20.10 -0.79 13.54
C ILE A 473 -20.44 -2.11 12.82
N LEU A 474 -20.98 -2.03 11.60
CA LEU A 474 -21.31 -3.22 10.82
C LEU A 474 -20.05 -4.06 10.51
N GLY A 475 -18.93 -3.40 10.16
CA GLY A 475 -17.64 -4.05 9.94
C GLY A 475 -17.09 -4.72 11.21
N LEU A 476 -17.17 -4.06 12.37
CA LEU A 476 -16.75 -4.63 13.66
C LEU A 476 -17.61 -5.84 14.07
N VAL A 477 -18.93 -5.77 13.84
CA VAL A 477 -19.83 -6.92 14.05
C VAL A 477 -19.42 -8.09 13.16
N GLY A 478 -19.10 -7.82 11.89
CA GLY A 478 -18.61 -8.82 10.95
C GLY A 478 -17.25 -9.41 11.34
N LEU A 479 -16.33 -8.60 11.82
CA LEU A 479 -15.02 -9.03 12.33
C LEU A 479 -15.18 -10.03 13.47
N ILE A 480 -15.97 -9.67 14.51
CA ILE A 480 -16.21 -10.54 15.67
C ILE A 480 -16.91 -11.84 15.24
N PHE A 481 -17.90 -11.75 14.36
CA PHE A 481 -18.60 -12.90 13.83
C PHE A 481 -17.66 -13.83 13.06
N HIS A 482 -16.80 -13.29 12.22
CA HIS A 482 -15.85 -14.05 11.41
C HIS A 482 -14.88 -14.85 12.29
N PHE A 483 -14.30 -14.23 13.32
CA PHE A 483 -13.42 -14.94 14.28
C PHE A 483 -14.16 -16.05 15.05
N ARG A 484 -15.41 -15.82 15.40
CA ARG A 484 -16.23 -16.83 16.11
C ARG A 484 -16.62 -18.03 15.24
N LYS A 485 -16.83 -17.80 13.94
CA LYS A 485 -17.29 -18.83 13.00
C LYS A 485 -16.14 -19.57 12.32
N HIS A 486 -15.18 -18.85 11.77
CA HIS A 486 -14.06 -19.37 10.99
C HIS A 486 -12.79 -18.57 11.25
N TRP A 487 -12.17 -18.79 12.42
CA TRP A 487 -11.01 -18.03 12.85
C TRP A 487 -9.82 -18.07 11.86
N LYS A 488 -9.65 -19.16 11.12
CA LYS A 488 -8.59 -19.29 10.11
C LYS A 488 -8.78 -18.28 8.96
N ASP A 489 -10.00 -18.20 8.44
CA ASP A 489 -10.32 -17.23 7.39
C ASP A 489 -10.30 -15.80 7.94
N ALA A 490 -10.78 -15.60 9.17
CA ALA A 490 -10.67 -14.31 9.85
C ALA A 490 -9.22 -13.85 10.01
N TRP A 491 -8.31 -14.77 10.35
CA TRP A 491 -6.87 -14.49 10.42
C TRP A 491 -6.30 -14.07 9.07
N ILE A 492 -6.68 -14.74 7.97
CA ILE A 492 -6.24 -14.40 6.61
C ILE A 492 -6.66 -12.98 6.23
N VAL A 493 -7.93 -12.61 6.49
CA VAL A 493 -8.42 -11.25 6.23
C VAL A 493 -7.75 -10.23 7.16
N THR A 494 -7.45 -10.61 8.41
CA THR A 494 -6.69 -9.77 9.35
C THR A 494 -5.26 -9.50 8.86
N LEU A 495 -4.59 -10.52 8.32
CA LEU A 495 -3.27 -10.34 7.72
C LEU A 495 -3.34 -9.37 6.54
N LEU A 496 -4.33 -9.51 5.66
CA LEU A 496 -4.53 -8.56 4.57
C LEU A 496 -4.73 -7.15 5.11
N PHE A 497 -5.62 -6.96 6.10
CA PHE A 497 -5.90 -5.67 6.73
C PHE A 497 -4.67 -5.04 7.37
N VAL A 498 -3.93 -5.78 8.18
CA VAL A 498 -2.78 -5.27 8.94
C VAL A 498 -1.60 -4.97 8.02
N LEU A 499 -1.32 -5.86 7.06
CA LEU A 499 -0.15 -5.72 6.20
C LEU A 499 -0.33 -4.63 5.14
N THR A 500 -1.53 -4.48 4.58
CA THR A 500 -1.83 -3.38 3.64
C THR A 500 -2.24 -2.08 4.34
N GLY A 501 -2.23 -2.05 5.65
CA GLY A 501 -2.47 -0.88 6.50
C GLY A 501 -1.25 -0.55 7.36
N ILE A 502 -1.19 -1.10 8.56
CA ILE A 502 -0.18 -0.76 9.58
C ILE A 502 1.25 -1.08 9.12
N ALA A 503 1.47 -2.20 8.41
CA ALA A 503 2.80 -2.50 7.90
C ALA A 503 3.27 -1.48 6.85
N ILE A 504 2.35 -0.91 6.06
CA ILE A 504 2.67 0.21 5.14
C ILE A 504 3.09 1.46 5.93
N VAL A 505 2.41 1.78 7.03
CA VAL A 505 2.82 2.90 7.91
C VAL A 505 4.27 2.73 8.38
N VAL A 506 4.61 1.51 8.84
CA VAL A 506 5.97 1.18 9.29
C VAL A 506 6.97 1.30 8.13
N TYR A 507 6.66 0.74 6.97
CA TYR A 507 7.53 0.75 5.79
C TYR A 507 7.76 2.15 5.22
N LEU A 508 6.71 2.96 5.10
CA LEU A 508 6.83 4.31 4.56
C LEU A 508 7.57 5.26 5.49
N ASN A 509 7.56 5.01 6.80
CA ASN A 509 8.22 5.84 7.81
C ASN A 509 8.06 7.35 7.54
N GLN A 510 6.80 7.79 7.39
CA GLN A 510 6.48 9.13 6.93
C GLN A 510 6.89 10.18 7.97
N TYR A 511 7.59 11.22 7.48
CA TYR A 511 7.88 12.43 8.23
C TYR A 511 6.66 13.37 8.22
N PRO A 512 6.57 14.37 9.11
CA PRO A 512 5.47 15.34 9.13
C PRO A 512 5.50 16.28 7.91
N LEU A 513 4.42 17.04 7.72
CA LEU A 513 4.25 17.98 6.60
C LEU A 513 4.36 17.29 5.24
N GLN A 514 3.61 16.20 5.06
CA GLN A 514 3.51 15.56 3.74
C GLN A 514 2.89 16.53 2.71
N PRO A 515 3.36 16.53 1.46
CA PRO A 515 2.90 17.49 0.44
C PRO A 515 1.46 17.27 -0.02
N ARG A 516 0.87 16.09 0.24
CA ARG A 516 -0.52 15.74 -0.03
C ARG A 516 -0.99 14.65 0.92
N GLU A 517 -2.30 14.44 1.01
CA GLU A 517 -2.89 13.32 1.74
C GLU A 517 -2.45 11.98 1.13
N ARG A 518 -2.37 10.94 1.95
CA ARG A 518 -1.78 9.63 1.57
C ARG A 518 -2.72 8.45 1.83
N ASP A 519 -4.00 8.68 1.91
CA ASP A 519 -5.06 7.69 2.18
C ASP A 519 -5.06 6.53 1.17
N TYR A 520 -4.81 6.82 -0.09
CA TYR A 520 -4.70 5.83 -1.18
C TYR A 520 -3.67 4.72 -0.92
N ALA A 521 -2.63 5.00 -0.12
CA ALA A 521 -1.61 4.00 0.22
C ALA A 521 -2.20 2.83 1.03
N TYR A 522 -3.33 3.04 1.70
CA TYR A 522 -3.97 2.09 2.60
C TYR A 522 -5.24 1.45 2.02
N ALA A 523 -5.54 1.66 0.74
CA ALA A 523 -6.74 1.16 0.07
C ALA A 523 -6.93 -0.36 0.24
N GLY A 524 -5.84 -1.16 0.27
CA GLY A 524 -5.91 -2.59 0.53
C GLY A 524 -6.45 -2.95 1.92
N SER A 525 -6.14 -2.13 2.94
CA SER A 525 -6.68 -2.29 4.29
C SER A 525 -8.18 -1.96 4.34
N PHE A 526 -8.60 -0.92 3.63
CA PHE A 526 -10.01 -0.54 3.53
C PHE A 526 -10.81 -1.61 2.76
N TYR A 527 -10.23 -2.18 1.69
CA TYR A 527 -10.77 -3.35 0.99
C TYR A 527 -11.00 -4.53 1.95
N ALA A 528 -10.01 -4.85 2.79
CA ALA A 528 -10.13 -5.95 3.76
C ALA A 528 -11.22 -5.67 4.81
N PHE A 529 -11.37 -4.41 5.25
CA PHE A 529 -12.43 -4.03 6.17
C PHE A 529 -13.84 -4.15 5.53
N ALA A 530 -13.97 -3.83 4.26
CA ALA A 530 -15.23 -3.99 3.51
C ALA A 530 -15.70 -5.46 3.45
N ILE A 531 -14.77 -6.43 3.47
CA ILE A 531 -15.13 -7.84 3.64
C ILE A 531 -15.91 -8.04 4.94
N TRP A 532 -15.45 -7.45 6.05
CA TRP A 532 -16.13 -7.56 7.33
C TRP A 532 -17.45 -6.81 7.36
N ILE A 533 -17.60 -5.68 6.64
CA ILE A 533 -18.91 -5.01 6.47
C ILE A 533 -19.91 -5.99 5.87
N GLY A 534 -19.54 -6.70 4.79
CA GLY A 534 -20.39 -7.72 4.19
C GLY A 534 -20.70 -8.88 5.16
N LEU A 535 -19.71 -9.37 5.90
CA LEU A 535 -19.91 -10.44 6.90
C LEU A 535 -20.76 -9.97 8.10
N GLY A 536 -20.80 -8.67 8.39
CA GLY A 536 -21.68 -8.07 9.38
C GLY A 536 -23.17 -8.28 9.05
N VAL A 537 -23.53 -8.18 7.77
CA VAL A 537 -24.90 -8.49 7.30
C VAL A 537 -25.24 -9.95 7.60
N THR A 538 -24.34 -10.88 7.27
CA THR A 538 -24.52 -12.31 7.63
C THR A 538 -24.70 -12.50 9.14
N ALA A 539 -23.89 -11.80 9.95
CA ALA A 539 -23.95 -11.88 11.40
C ALA A 539 -25.31 -11.44 11.95
N LEU A 540 -25.85 -10.32 11.45
CA LEU A 540 -27.18 -9.82 11.84
C LEU A 540 -28.28 -10.77 11.41
N ILE A 541 -28.26 -11.27 10.17
CA ILE A 541 -29.24 -12.23 9.66
C ILE A 541 -29.24 -13.51 10.52
N GLU A 542 -28.06 -14.11 10.76
CA GLU A 542 -27.97 -15.32 11.58
C GLU A 542 -28.41 -15.07 13.03
N GLY A 543 -28.08 -13.92 13.58
CA GLY A 543 -28.49 -13.53 14.94
C GLY A 543 -30.02 -13.48 15.10
N ILE A 544 -30.71 -12.83 14.16
CA ILE A 544 -32.18 -12.67 14.16
C ILE A 544 -32.85 -14.01 13.83
N ARG A 545 -32.33 -14.77 12.88
CA ARG A 545 -32.89 -16.06 12.45
C ARG A 545 -32.87 -17.16 13.53
N LYS A 546 -32.06 -16.99 14.56
CA LYS A 546 -32.15 -17.88 15.75
C LYS A 546 -33.51 -17.81 16.43
N ARG A 547 -34.21 -16.68 16.32
CA ARG A 547 -35.53 -16.44 16.94
C ARG A 547 -36.67 -16.46 15.90
N VAL A 548 -36.43 -15.90 14.70
CA VAL A 548 -37.46 -15.73 13.65
C VAL A 548 -36.98 -16.41 12.36
N LYS A 549 -37.54 -17.60 12.06
CA LYS A 549 -37.15 -18.42 10.89
C LYS A 549 -37.90 -18.01 9.60
N SER A 550 -38.11 -16.72 9.34
CA SER A 550 -38.79 -16.21 8.15
C SER A 550 -37.79 -15.85 7.03
N VAL A 551 -38.23 -15.98 5.77
CA VAL A 551 -37.50 -15.48 4.60
C VAL A 551 -37.44 -13.95 4.60
N ALA A 552 -38.43 -13.29 5.25
CA ALA A 552 -38.44 -11.83 5.39
C ALA A 552 -37.20 -11.30 6.18
N VAL A 553 -36.58 -12.09 7.06
CA VAL A 553 -35.43 -11.65 7.84
C VAL A 553 -34.21 -11.34 6.95
N PRO A 554 -33.69 -12.25 6.09
CA PRO A 554 -32.55 -11.91 5.24
C PRO A 554 -32.88 -10.80 4.24
N VAL A 555 -34.12 -10.71 3.73
CA VAL A 555 -34.55 -9.60 2.87
C VAL A 555 -34.50 -8.28 3.63
N GLY A 556 -35.19 -8.20 4.76
CA GLY A 556 -35.31 -6.98 5.57
C GLY A 556 -33.94 -6.47 6.06
N VAL A 557 -33.11 -7.38 6.60
CA VAL A 557 -31.75 -7.00 7.05
C VAL A 557 -30.88 -6.51 5.87
N THR A 558 -30.93 -7.19 4.72
CA THR A 558 -30.19 -6.74 3.53
C THR A 558 -30.63 -5.36 3.08
N VAL A 559 -31.95 -5.12 2.97
CA VAL A 559 -32.48 -3.81 2.56
C VAL A 559 -32.11 -2.72 3.56
N VAL A 560 -32.29 -2.96 4.87
CA VAL A 560 -31.94 -1.99 5.91
C VAL A 560 -30.45 -1.67 5.90
N THR A 561 -29.57 -2.68 5.84
CA THR A 561 -28.13 -2.45 5.81
C THR A 561 -27.67 -1.80 4.48
N LEU A 562 -28.34 -2.08 3.36
CA LEU A 562 -28.08 -1.42 2.08
C LEU A 562 -28.40 0.08 2.16
N LEU A 563 -29.54 0.45 2.76
CA LEU A 563 -29.95 1.85 2.92
C LEU A 563 -29.04 2.59 3.92
N LEU A 564 -28.75 1.97 5.05
CA LEU A 564 -28.02 2.61 6.15
C LEU A 564 -26.50 2.64 5.95
N VAL A 565 -25.93 1.88 5.02
CA VAL A 565 -24.47 1.85 4.79
C VAL A 565 -24.16 2.33 3.36
N PRO A 566 -24.22 1.52 2.28
CA PRO A 566 -23.75 2.01 0.99
C PRO A 566 -24.59 3.14 0.39
N VAL A 567 -25.92 3.16 0.59
CA VAL A 567 -26.76 4.26 0.08
C VAL A 567 -26.47 5.56 0.82
N LEU A 568 -26.34 5.52 2.15
CA LEU A 568 -25.91 6.68 2.94
C LEU A 568 -24.52 7.17 2.48
N MET A 569 -23.54 6.26 2.35
CA MET A 569 -22.20 6.63 1.88
C MET A 569 -22.23 7.24 0.48
N ALA A 570 -23.05 6.70 -0.43
CA ALA A 570 -23.22 7.26 -1.76
C ALA A 570 -23.84 8.66 -1.73
N SER A 571 -24.86 8.88 -0.91
CA SER A 571 -25.53 10.19 -0.82
C SER A 571 -24.65 11.28 -0.21
N GLU A 572 -23.83 10.92 0.77
CA GLU A 572 -22.92 11.86 1.45
C GLU A 572 -21.65 12.17 0.65
N ASN A 573 -21.22 11.28 -0.26
CA ASN A 573 -20.00 11.43 -1.07
C ASN A 573 -20.26 11.86 -2.51
N TRP A 574 -21.51 12.00 -2.93
CA TRP A 574 -21.83 12.22 -4.34
C TRP A 574 -21.26 13.53 -4.87
N ASP A 575 -21.48 14.60 -4.15
CA ASP A 575 -21.05 15.95 -4.52
C ASP A 575 -19.53 16.11 -4.60
N ASP A 576 -18.77 15.52 -3.66
CA ASP A 576 -17.31 15.54 -3.68
C ASP A 576 -16.71 14.77 -4.87
N HIS A 577 -17.40 13.72 -5.35
CA HIS A 577 -16.89 12.81 -6.39
C HIS A 577 -17.57 12.98 -7.75
N ASP A 578 -18.55 13.87 -7.89
CA ASP A 578 -19.16 14.19 -9.18
C ASP A 578 -18.17 14.94 -10.07
N ARG A 579 -17.87 14.37 -11.23
CA ARG A 579 -16.96 14.93 -12.24
C ARG A 579 -17.70 15.35 -13.51
N SER A 580 -19.03 15.38 -13.48
CA SER A 580 -19.85 15.68 -14.67
C SER A 580 -19.58 17.06 -15.27
N ASP A 581 -19.25 18.06 -14.43
CA ASP A 581 -19.00 19.45 -14.83
C ASP A 581 -17.49 19.80 -14.93
N ARG A 582 -16.59 18.85 -14.69
CA ARG A 582 -15.13 19.08 -14.71
C ARG A 582 -14.52 18.53 -16.00
N TYR A 583 -14.28 19.42 -16.95
CA TYR A 583 -13.67 19.07 -18.25
C TYR A 583 -12.14 18.94 -18.21
N THR A 584 -11.51 19.38 -17.13
CA THR A 584 -10.06 19.33 -16.94
C THR A 584 -9.72 18.47 -15.73
N ALA A 585 -9.54 17.19 -15.95
CA ALA A 585 -8.97 16.31 -14.94
C ALA A 585 -7.57 15.86 -15.37
#